data_e08c827a1adc7a64d9f2a738e864af9a
#
_entry.id   e08c827a1adc7a64d9f2a738e864af9a
#
_cell.length_a   1.000
_cell.length_b   1.000
_cell.length_c   1.000
_cell.angle_alpha   90.00
_cell.angle_beta   90.00
_cell.angle_gamma   90.00
#
_symmetry.space_group_name_H-M   'P 1'
#
loop_
_entity.id
_entity.type
_entity.pdbx_description
1 polymer ?
#
loop_
_entity_poly.entity_id
_entity_poly.type
_entity_poly.pdbx_seq_one_letter_code
_entity_poly.pdbx_strand_id
1 'polypeptide(L)'
;MHYFVGAGNQYGAVYSYAMCYWEEQHWLRTKSIHSAEFFHGMLEVVDRDTPVTVFVGEDAQRPLSLRVAAFLPRICANYTIIDTKDYPLAGISEQYRGSVSHLVMHAVTQRIDAHIERLNCHPMEIRRYYRRLDY
;
A
#
# COMPACT_ATOMS: atom_id res chain seq x y z
N MET A 1 -9.98 -10.22 1.54
CA MET A 1 -9.70 -8.98 0.76
C MET A 1 -8.70 -8.17 1.55
N HIS A 2 -7.63 -7.72 0.92
CA HIS A 2 -6.61 -6.87 1.56
C HIS A 2 -6.89 -5.39 1.30
N TYR A 3 -6.78 -4.58 2.32
CA TYR A 3 -7.00 -3.14 2.20
C TYR A 3 -5.67 -2.38 2.23
N PHE A 4 -5.47 -1.49 1.26
CA PHE A 4 -4.33 -0.59 1.21
C PHE A 4 -4.79 0.85 1.44
N VAL A 5 -4.16 1.54 2.37
CA VAL A 5 -4.53 2.89 2.78
C VAL A 5 -3.35 3.84 2.64
N GLY A 6 -3.57 5.02 2.09
CA GLY A 6 -2.52 6.04 1.96
C GLY A 6 -3.10 7.41 1.63
N ALA A 7 -2.27 8.44 1.74
CA ALA A 7 -2.65 9.82 1.42
C ALA A 7 -1.54 10.51 0.62
N GLY A 8 -1.86 11.62 -0.04
CA GLY A 8 -0.90 12.39 -0.82
C GLY A 8 -0.25 11.55 -1.92
N ASN A 9 1.06 11.67 -2.07
CA ASN A 9 1.83 10.89 -3.04
C ASN A 9 1.70 9.38 -2.83
N GLN A 10 1.44 8.94 -1.59
CA GLN A 10 1.26 7.52 -1.30
C GLN A 10 -0.09 6.99 -1.76
N TYR A 11 -1.10 7.81 -1.98
CA TYR A 11 -2.37 7.30 -2.50
C TYR A 11 -2.22 6.77 -3.94
N GLY A 12 -1.44 7.44 -4.78
CA GLY A 12 -1.09 6.91 -6.10
C GLY A 12 -0.33 5.59 -6.03
N ALA A 13 0.61 5.47 -5.09
CA ALA A 13 1.35 4.23 -4.85
C ALA A 13 0.41 3.11 -4.34
N VAL A 14 -0.48 3.40 -3.40
CA VAL A 14 -1.52 2.48 -2.90
C VAL A 14 -2.40 1.96 -4.03
N TYR A 15 -2.93 2.88 -4.84
CA TYR A 15 -3.81 2.54 -5.96
C TYR A 15 -3.11 1.64 -6.98
N SER A 16 -1.90 2.03 -7.38
CA SER A 16 -1.10 1.24 -8.33
C SER A 16 -0.73 -0.14 -7.76
N TYR A 17 -0.33 -0.19 -6.49
CA TYR A 17 0.08 -1.44 -5.84
C TYR A 17 -1.08 -2.41 -5.70
N ALA A 18 -2.23 -1.94 -5.28
CA ALA A 18 -3.45 -2.74 -5.19
C ALA A 18 -3.85 -3.32 -6.54
N MET A 19 -4.00 -2.47 -7.56
CA MET A 19 -4.54 -2.85 -8.87
C MET A 19 -3.51 -3.59 -9.73
N CYS A 20 -2.31 -3.03 -9.92
CA CYS A 20 -1.36 -3.54 -10.90
C CYS A 20 -0.53 -4.71 -10.37
N TYR A 21 -0.24 -4.73 -9.08
CA TYR A 21 0.57 -5.79 -8.49
C TYR A 21 -0.30 -6.88 -7.86
N TRP A 22 -1.13 -6.54 -6.89
CA TRP A 22 -1.91 -7.54 -6.19
C TRP A 22 -3.03 -8.16 -7.02
N GLU A 23 -3.84 -7.35 -7.68
CA GLU A 23 -4.95 -7.88 -8.49
C GLU A 23 -4.47 -8.44 -9.82
N GLU A 24 -3.68 -7.68 -10.58
CA GLU A 24 -3.23 -8.10 -11.91
C GLU A 24 -2.20 -9.23 -11.88
N GLN A 25 -1.20 -9.13 -11.00
CA GLN A 25 -0.04 -10.02 -11.00
C GLN A 25 -0.17 -11.15 -9.99
N HIS A 26 -0.60 -10.87 -8.77
CA HIS A 26 -0.77 -11.91 -7.73
C HIS A 26 -2.16 -12.55 -7.70
N TRP A 27 -3.14 -11.99 -8.41
CA TRP A 27 -4.55 -12.42 -8.44
C TRP A 27 -5.23 -12.38 -7.06
N LEU A 28 -4.79 -11.48 -6.22
CA LEU A 28 -5.32 -11.26 -4.89
C LEU A 28 -6.31 -10.10 -4.89
N ARG A 29 -7.44 -10.27 -4.23
CA ARG A 29 -8.48 -9.23 -4.15
C ARG A 29 -8.08 -8.15 -3.18
N THR A 30 -8.18 -6.89 -3.62
CA THR A 30 -7.81 -5.74 -2.83
C THR A 30 -8.85 -4.63 -2.86
N LYS A 31 -8.60 -3.61 -2.04
CA LYS A 31 -9.24 -2.30 -2.14
C LYS A 31 -8.24 -1.22 -1.71
N SER A 32 -8.06 -0.21 -2.55
CA SER A 32 -7.29 0.98 -2.22
C SER A 32 -8.20 2.06 -1.62
N ILE A 33 -7.74 2.75 -0.57
CA ILE A 33 -8.52 3.76 0.13
C ILE A 33 -7.65 4.96 0.48
N HIS A 34 -8.16 6.15 0.21
CA HIS A 34 -7.51 7.37 0.67
C HIS A 34 -7.65 7.50 2.19
N SER A 35 -6.55 7.87 2.88
CA SER A 35 -6.55 7.95 4.36
C SER A 35 -7.60 8.91 4.92
N ALA A 36 -7.95 9.98 4.19
CA ALA A 36 -9.00 10.91 4.62
C ALA A 36 -10.40 10.26 4.61
N GLU A 37 -10.62 9.27 3.75
CA GLU A 37 -11.91 8.57 3.60
C GLU A 37 -12.05 7.37 4.54
N PHE A 38 -10.94 6.90 5.12
CA PHE A 38 -10.94 5.73 6.01
C PHE A 38 -12.01 5.85 7.10
N PHE A 39 -12.13 7.01 7.73
CA PHE A 39 -13.06 7.27 8.83
C PHE A 39 -14.50 7.59 8.38
N HIS A 40 -14.79 7.63 7.08
CA HIS A 40 -16.13 7.88 6.55
C HIS A 40 -16.97 6.61 6.37
N GLY A 41 -16.38 5.44 6.49
CA GLY A 41 -17.14 4.19 6.36
C GLY A 41 -16.27 2.95 6.36
N MET A 42 -15.05 3.04 5.83
CA MET A 42 -14.21 1.86 5.77
C MET A 42 -13.89 1.26 7.13
N LEU A 43 -13.73 2.07 8.17
CA LEU A 43 -13.44 1.58 9.52
C LEU A 43 -14.51 0.57 10.01
N GLU A 44 -15.75 0.65 9.51
CA GLU A 44 -16.85 -0.23 9.91
C GLU A 44 -16.72 -1.67 9.34
N VAL A 45 -15.92 -1.85 8.29
CA VAL A 45 -15.68 -3.18 7.68
C VAL A 45 -14.35 -3.78 8.11
N VAL A 46 -13.59 -3.09 8.95
CA VAL A 46 -12.33 -3.58 9.51
C VAL A 46 -12.60 -4.23 10.84
N ASP A 47 -12.29 -5.50 10.92
CA ASP A 47 -12.29 -6.29 12.15
C ASP A 47 -10.87 -6.70 12.57
N ARG A 48 -10.78 -7.51 13.61
CA ARG A 48 -9.51 -7.96 14.18
C ARG A 48 -8.58 -8.61 13.17
N ASP A 49 -9.13 -9.39 12.23
CA ASP A 49 -8.36 -10.24 11.32
C ASP A 49 -8.27 -9.66 9.89
N THR A 50 -8.92 -8.54 9.65
CA THR A 50 -8.90 -7.86 8.35
C THR A 50 -7.49 -7.41 7.99
N PRO A 51 -6.90 -7.87 6.86
CA PRO A 51 -5.56 -7.44 6.47
C PRO A 51 -5.58 -6.00 5.94
N VAL A 52 -4.87 -5.12 6.62
CA VAL A 52 -4.74 -3.69 6.27
C VAL A 52 -3.29 -3.28 6.21
N THR A 53 -2.87 -2.67 5.11
CA THR A 53 -1.54 -2.06 5.00
C THR A 53 -1.67 -0.54 4.81
N VAL A 54 -0.99 0.24 5.65
CA VAL A 54 -0.96 1.69 5.57
C VAL A 54 0.37 2.15 5.02
N PHE A 55 0.32 2.92 3.92
CA PHE A 55 1.47 3.59 3.34
C PHE A 55 1.58 5.01 3.91
N VAL A 56 2.68 5.27 4.61
CA VAL A 56 2.95 6.57 5.23
C VAL A 56 4.09 7.25 4.47
N GLY A 57 3.76 8.34 3.79
CA GLY A 57 4.71 9.17 3.05
C GLY A 57 5.28 10.30 3.89
N GLU A 58 6.03 11.16 3.22
CA GLU A 58 6.72 12.30 3.84
C GLU A 58 6.23 13.65 3.31
N ASP A 59 5.17 13.66 2.50
CA ASP A 59 4.55 14.88 2.01
C ASP A 59 3.60 15.53 3.04
N ALA A 60 3.01 16.67 2.66
CA ALA A 60 2.14 17.46 3.53
C ALA A 60 0.90 16.69 4.04
N GLN A 61 0.51 15.58 3.39
CA GLN A 61 -0.64 14.76 3.79
C GLN A 61 -0.27 13.61 4.74
N ARG A 62 1.00 13.47 5.10
CA ARG A 62 1.46 12.49 6.09
C ARG A 62 0.58 12.39 7.34
N PRO A 63 0.08 13.48 7.96
CA PRO A 63 -0.76 13.40 9.15
C PRO A 63 -2.03 12.57 8.98
N LEU A 64 -2.59 12.51 7.76
CA LEU A 64 -3.78 11.71 7.46
C LEU A 64 -3.48 10.21 7.57
N SER A 65 -2.37 9.75 7.01
CA SER A 65 -1.95 8.34 7.12
C SER A 65 -1.53 7.97 8.55
N LEU A 66 -0.84 8.87 9.26
CA LEU A 66 -0.50 8.66 10.66
C LEU A 66 -1.73 8.53 11.56
N ARG A 67 -2.81 9.28 11.28
CA ARG A 67 -4.08 9.15 12.00
C ARG A 67 -4.67 7.75 11.85
N VAL A 68 -4.64 7.18 10.65
CA VAL A 68 -5.11 5.80 10.41
C VAL A 68 -4.19 4.80 11.13
N ALA A 69 -2.87 4.96 10.99
CA ALA A 69 -1.89 4.10 11.63
C ALA A 69 -2.04 4.05 13.17
N ALA A 70 -2.31 5.21 13.79
CA ALA A 70 -2.53 5.30 15.23
C ALA A 70 -3.88 4.68 15.69
N PHE A 71 -4.87 4.66 14.80
CA PHE A 71 -6.21 4.13 15.12
C PHE A 71 -6.30 2.61 14.96
N LEU A 72 -5.68 2.05 13.91
CA LEU A 72 -5.80 0.64 13.54
C LEU A 72 -5.55 -0.35 14.69
N PRO A 73 -4.53 -0.19 15.56
CA PRO A 73 -4.28 -1.13 16.67
C PRO A 73 -5.45 -1.30 17.64
N ARG A 74 -6.41 -0.39 17.61
CA ARG A 74 -7.60 -0.44 18.49
C ARG A 74 -8.67 -1.42 18.01
N ILE A 75 -8.68 -1.72 16.71
CA ILE A 75 -9.74 -2.52 16.07
C ILE A 75 -9.21 -3.70 15.26
N CYS A 76 -7.96 -3.68 14.88
CA CYS A 76 -7.35 -4.65 13.99
C CYS A 76 -6.05 -5.20 14.58
N ALA A 77 -5.80 -6.50 14.46
CA ALA A 77 -4.54 -7.15 14.82
C ALA A 77 -3.70 -7.52 13.58
N ASN A 78 -4.31 -7.55 12.40
CA ASN A 78 -3.67 -7.94 11.15
C ASN A 78 -3.37 -6.70 10.28
N TYR A 79 -2.54 -5.79 10.80
CA TYR A 79 -2.16 -4.59 10.07
C TYR A 79 -0.65 -4.50 9.88
N THR A 80 -0.24 -3.80 8.83
CA THR A 80 1.14 -3.43 8.55
C THR A 80 1.22 -1.92 8.27
N ILE A 81 2.20 -1.26 8.85
CA ILE A 81 2.49 0.15 8.57
C ILE A 81 3.85 0.21 7.90
N ILE A 82 3.91 0.79 6.70
CA ILE A 82 5.16 1.04 5.99
C ILE A 82 5.37 2.55 5.95
N ASP A 83 6.36 3.02 6.69
CA ASP A 83 6.72 4.42 6.78
C ASP A 83 8.01 4.69 5.98
N THR A 84 7.95 5.58 5.01
CA THR A 84 9.12 5.91 4.20
C THR A 84 10.23 6.59 5.00
N LYS A 85 9.92 7.15 6.16
CA LYS A 85 10.93 7.71 7.08
C LYS A 85 11.88 6.67 7.67
N ASP A 86 11.47 5.41 7.72
CA ASP A 86 12.31 4.33 8.24
C ASP A 86 13.46 3.96 7.27
N TYR A 87 13.44 4.50 6.06
CA TYR A 87 14.43 4.23 5.02
C TYR A 87 15.35 5.44 4.82
N PRO A 88 16.66 5.30 5.09
CA PRO A 88 17.62 6.39 4.85
C PRO A 88 17.78 6.63 3.35
N LEU A 89 17.78 7.91 2.96
CA LEU A 89 18.00 8.35 1.58
C LEU A 89 19.28 9.18 1.53
N ALA A 90 20.43 8.52 1.55
CA ALA A 90 21.72 9.19 1.48
C ALA A 90 21.80 10.07 0.20
N GLY A 91 22.19 11.33 0.36
CA GLY A 91 22.31 12.28 -0.74
C GLY A 91 21.00 13.00 -1.14
N ILE A 92 19.86 12.67 -0.53
CA ILE A 92 18.60 13.40 -0.74
C ILE A 92 18.35 14.34 0.45
N SER A 93 18.29 15.64 0.18
CA SER A 93 17.98 16.62 1.22
C SER A 93 16.56 16.44 1.76
N GLU A 94 16.36 16.77 3.03
CA GLU A 94 15.07 16.65 3.76
C GLU A 94 13.90 17.27 2.98
N GLN A 95 14.10 18.44 2.40
CA GLN A 95 13.07 19.16 1.64
C GLN A 95 12.52 18.39 0.42
N TYR A 96 13.30 17.45 -0.13
CA TYR A 96 12.88 16.67 -1.31
C TYR A 96 12.33 15.29 -0.97
N ARG A 97 12.47 14.83 0.28
CA ARG A 97 12.02 13.49 0.70
C ARG A 97 10.54 13.29 0.43
N GLY A 98 9.71 14.29 0.73
CA GLY A 98 8.27 14.23 0.47
C GLY A 98 7.94 13.97 -1.01
N SER A 99 8.68 14.60 -1.93
CA SER A 99 8.47 14.45 -3.37
C SER A 99 8.87 13.08 -3.91
N VAL A 100 9.83 12.40 -3.28
CA VAL A 100 10.33 11.09 -3.72
C VAL A 100 9.83 9.91 -2.88
N SER A 101 9.07 10.16 -1.83
CA SER A 101 8.64 9.12 -0.89
C SER A 101 7.84 7.98 -1.54
N HIS A 102 7.10 8.25 -2.61
CA HIS A 102 6.40 7.22 -3.38
C HIS A 102 7.37 6.27 -4.12
N LEU A 103 8.56 6.74 -4.52
CA LEU A 103 9.59 5.89 -5.13
C LEU A 103 10.23 4.96 -4.10
N VAL A 104 10.41 5.45 -2.86
CA VAL A 104 10.85 4.61 -1.73
C VAL A 104 9.84 3.51 -1.48
N MET A 105 8.55 3.87 -1.42
CA MET A 105 7.48 2.90 -1.24
C MET A 105 7.48 1.85 -2.35
N HIS A 106 7.68 2.27 -3.61
CA HIS A 106 7.76 1.34 -4.74
C HIS A 106 8.92 0.34 -4.58
N ALA A 107 10.10 0.80 -4.16
CA ALA A 107 11.23 -0.09 -3.93
C ALA A 107 10.96 -1.10 -2.80
N VAL A 108 10.27 -0.67 -1.73
CA VAL A 108 9.86 -1.56 -0.63
C VAL A 108 8.84 -2.59 -1.10
N THR A 109 7.82 -2.16 -1.83
CA THR A 109 6.76 -3.05 -2.31
C THR A 109 7.27 -4.05 -3.34
N GLN A 110 8.19 -3.69 -4.22
CA GLN A 110 8.87 -4.64 -5.11
C GLN A 110 9.58 -5.76 -4.33
N ARG A 111 10.17 -5.44 -3.19
CA ARG A 111 10.79 -6.45 -2.34
C ARG A 111 9.76 -7.36 -1.68
N ILE A 112 8.63 -6.81 -1.28
CA ILE A 112 7.49 -7.58 -0.73
C ILE A 112 6.94 -8.52 -1.80
N ASP A 113 6.74 -8.05 -3.03
CA ASP A 113 6.20 -8.84 -4.15
C ASP A 113 7.06 -10.07 -4.45
N ALA A 114 8.38 -9.95 -4.42
CA ALA A 114 9.29 -11.08 -4.61
C ALA A 114 9.09 -12.17 -3.54
N HIS A 115 8.69 -11.79 -2.33
CA HIS A 115 8.35 -12.74 -1.27
C HIS A 115 6.96 -13.34 -1.45
N ILE A 116 5.96 -12.53 -1.83
CA ILE A 116 4.58 -12.99 -2.09
C ILE A 116 4.56 -13.99 -3.25
N GLU A 117 5.25 -13.68 -4.35
CA GLU A 117 5.40 -14.57 -5.49
C GLU A 117 5.90 -15.95 -5.07
N ARG A 118 6.95 -15.96 -4.25
CA ARG A 118 7.57 -17.20 -3.77
C ARG A 118 6.67 -17.97 -2.80
N LEU A 119 6.02 -17.26 -1.86
CA LEU A 119 5.12 -17.88 -0.88
C LEU A 119 3.89 -18.50 -1.52
N ASN A 120 3.33 -17.83 -2.51
CA ASN A 120 2.13 -18.28 -3.21
C ASN A 120 2.43 -19.25 -4.36
N CYS A 121 3.71 -19.50 -4.68
CA CYS A 121 4.12 -20.29 -5.85
C CYS A 121 3.40 -19.83 -7.14
N HIS A 122 3.21 -18.51 -7.27
CA HIS A 122 2.49 -17.90 -8.38
C HIS A 122 3.37 -16.83 -9.06
N PRO A 123 3.95 -17.15 -10.25
CA PRO A 123 4.79 -16.21 -10.98
C PRO A 123 4.05 -14.95 -11.39
N MET A 124 4.60 -13.79 -11.07
CA MET A 124 3.98 -12.48 -11.34
C MET A 124 3.79 -12.19 -12.84
N GLU A 125 4.46 -12.92 -13.72
CA GLU A 125 4.37 -12.74 -15.17
C GLU A 125 3.14 -13.41 -15.78
N ILE A 126 2.50 -14.33 -15.06
CA ILE A 126 1.33 -15.05 -15.56
C ILE A 126 0.13 -14.10 -15.61
N ARG A 127 -0.62 -14.17 -16.72
CA ARG A 127 -1.86 -13.42 -16.91
C ARG A 127 -2.95 -14.37 -17.38
N ARG A 128 -4.19 -14.18 -16.86
CA ARG A 128 -5.38 -14.92 -17.34
C ARG A 128 -5.91 -14.31 -18.63
N TYR A 129 -6.06 -13.01 -18.69
CA TYR A 129 -6.80 -12.30 -19.73
C TYR A 129 -6.01 -11.16 -20.35
N TYR A 130 -5.27 -10.40 -19.55
CA TYR A 130 -4.51 -9.25 -19.98
C TYR A 130 -3.52 -9.64 -21.10
N ARG A 131 -3.64 -8.98 -22.25
CA ARG A 131 -2.88 -9.27 -23.48
C ARG A 131 -3.02 -10.70 -24.01
N ARG A 132 -4.11 -11.41 -23.63
CA ARG A 132 -4.44 -12.77 -24.11
C ARG A 132 -5.80 -12.84 -24.77
N LEU A 133 -6.68 -11.89 -24.43
CA LEU A 133 -8.00 -11.75 -25.05
C LEU A 133 -8.11 -10.37 -25.68
N ASP A 134 -8.88 -10.27 -26.76
CA ASP A 134 -9.27 -8.99 -27.35
C ASP A 134 -10.40 -8.36 -26.51
N TYR A 135 -10.26 -7.07 -26.18
CA TYR A 135 -11.26 -6.28 -25.44
C TYR A 135 -11.14 -4.79 -25.71
#